data_4a88cf5ffdc9f05a2401084f149d6f24
#
_entry.id   4a88cf5ffdc9f05a2401084f149d6f24
#
_cell.length_a   1.000
_cell.length_b   1.000
_cell.length_c   1.000
_cell.angle_alpha   90.00
_cell.angle_beta   90.00
_cell.angle_gamma   90.00
#
_symmetry.space_group_name_H-M   'P 1'
#
loop_
_entity.id
_entity.type
_entity.pdbx_description
1 polymer ?
#
loop_
_entity_poly.entity_id
_entity_poly.type
_entity_poly.pdbx_seq_one_letter_code
_entity_poly.pdbx_strand_id
1 'polypeptide(L)'
;MLIMKYLNNIKLSLVAAVFVCTGTVFTGCEDDLTISGSTDKLETVDGVYGYVRSAAGARELTPITLFGDKAGTGHLFFELTKAAEQDVTVTFKIDKDALEAYNEANNTSYEMYPVDKLSLANGGKITVKAGEKKSASMELNINAGGTIGTTYAVAVSATTDGGATVSTNNQTYIYLVKPQPTYPVRGTARDVKTLCFVEVNNENILNCGEYTMAKDGTPFFDVVSIFAANINVDSKTGRAHIFCNDQVSFLLKNADQIIRPLQAKGIKVNMTILGNHDESGMSSLSKEAAEDFAKELKAYADIYGLDGFDFDDEYSNYSENPSPGFEERSSANYCRLIYECRKIMPDKLLGIYEYLLYDAPNGSVEGKSAGELVDYMCYGTYQRYAKGREENFAGLPKSKYGPYSLKINNEYNGGWSGFNQETIQDLKDAGYGLQVFYNPEPRTFSYDHYFTAVSKVLYNDEVEWTGKYYNRTDFTSIQGTKLAYESYLGEWAATSSNSLYIYIDEDNNPRWWDWSGSQKFNVRIEEKEAGKSY
;
A
#
# COMPACT_ATOMS: atom_id res chain seq x y z
N MET A 1 -35.58 45.21 21.70
CA MET A 1 -34.16 45.54 21.87
C MET A 1 -33.30 44.41 22.47
N LEU A 2 -33.91 43.44 23.14
CA LEU A 2 -33.20 42.26 23.69
C LEU A 2 -32.90 41.18 22.65
N ILE A 3 -33.77 41.00 21.67
CA ILE A 3 -33.62 39.95 20.64
C ILE A 3 -32.48 40.24 19.64
N MET A 4 -32.18 41.49 19.36
CA MET A 4 -31.08 41.87 18.46
C MET A 4 -29.70 41.65 19.09
N LYS A 5 -29.55 41.67 20.40
CA LYS A 5 -28.27 41.37 21.09
C LYS A 5 -27.96 39.88 21.08
N TYR A 6 -28.96 39.02 21.11
CA TYR A 6 -28.78 37.57 21.05
C TYR A 6 -28.35 37.09 19.65
N LEU A 7 -28.91 37.67 18.60
CA LEU A 7 -28.54 37.31 17.23
C LEU A 7 -27.12 37.73 16.84
N ASN A 8 -26.64 38.85 17.37
CA ASN A 8 -25.25 39.27 17.14
C ASN A 8 -24.23 38.38 17.87
N ASN A 9 -24.54 37.89 19.06
CA ASN A 9 -23.67 36.97 19.79
C ASN A 9 -23.63 35.57 19.14
N ILE A 10 -24.73 35.12 18.56
CA ILE A 10 -24.77 33.85 17.82
C ILE A 10 -23.97 33.95 16.51
N LYS A 11 -24.05 35.10 15.80
CA LYS A 11 -23.27 35.31 14.58
C LYS A 11 -21.76 35.40 14.86
N LEU A 12 -21.38 36.02 15.97
CA LEU A 12 -19.95 36.09 16.35
C LEU A 12 -19.41 34.74 16.81
N SER A 13 -20.21 33.94 17.53
CA SER A 13 -19.84 32.59 17.94
C SER A 13 -19.75 31.62 16.75
N LEU A 14 -20.62 31.76 15.73
CA LEU A 14 -20.53 30.93 14.52
C LEU A 14 -19.32 31.31 13.65
N VAL A 15 -18.99 32.60 13.55
CA VAL A 15 -17.79 33.04 12.79
C VAL A 15 -16.52 32.61 13.51
N ALA A 16 -16.48 32.64 14.86
CA ALA A 16 -15.34 32.14 15.62
C ALA A 16 -15.22 30.59 15.51
N ALA A 17 -16.32 29.85 15.50
CA ALA A 17 -16.31 28.41 15.31
C ALA A 17 -15.92 27.99 13.88
N VAL A 18 -16.32 28.74 12.86
CA VAL A 18 -15.91 28.49 11.46
C VAL A 18 -14.43 28.81 11.25
N PHE A 19 -13.87 29.84 11.90
CA PHE A 19 -12.43 30.14 11.78
C PHE A 19 -11.55 29.17 12.57
N VAL A 20 -12.04 28.51 13.61
CA VAL A 20 -11.31 27.48 14.35
C VAL A 20 -11.37 26.12 13.62
N CYS A 21 -12.45 25.85 12.86
CA CYS A 21 -12.56 24.60 12.08
C CYS A 21 -11.87 24.65 10.71
N THR A 22 -11.55 25.86 10.16
CA THR A 22 -10.82 25.98 8.88
C THR A 22 -9.31 26.10 9.06
N GLY A 23 -8.81 26.10 10.28
CA GLY A 23 -7.37 26.17 10.61
C GLY A 23 -6.70 24.81 10.84
N THR A 24 -7.43 23.69 10.73
CA THR A 24 -6.89 22.34 10.99
C THR A 24 -7.04 21.39 9.82
N VAL A 25 -7.19 21.90 8.60
CA VAL A 25 -7.21 21.04 7.40
C VAL A 25 -6.00 21.41 6.54
N PHE A 26 -5.17 20.42 6.28
CA PHE A 26 -3.96 20.39 5.45
C PHE A 26 -2.65 20.84 6.14
N THR A 27 -2.15 19.94 7.00
CA THR A 27 -0.72 19.68 6.99
C THR A 27 -0.54 18.24 6.53
N GLY A 28 -0.22 18.07 5.24
CA GLY A 28 0.45 16.86 4.78
C GLY A 28 1.64 16.62 5.69
N CYS A 29 2.04 15.38 5.92
CA CYS A 29 3.10 14.94 6.84
C CYS A 29 4.42 15.73 6.71
N GLU A 30 4.44 16.96 7.17
CA GLU A 30 5.57 17.56 7.82
C GLU A 30 5.28 17.37 9.32
N ASP A 31 5.79 16.29 9.91
CA ASP A 31 5.94 16.20 11.34
C ASP A 31 6.91 17.31 11.78
N ASP A 32 6.39 18.52 11.95
CA ASP A 32 7.08 19.51 12.75
C ASP A 32 7.26 18.88 14.14
N LEU A 33 8.52 18.70 14.53
CA LEU A 33 8.88 18.32 15.90
C LEU A 33 8.21 19.30 16.87
N THR A 34 7.02 18.91 17.37
CA THR A 34 6.44 19.58 18.52
C THR A 34 7.26 19.15 19.72
N ILE A 35 8.23 19.97 20.12
CA ILE A 35 8.88 19.83 21.41
C ILE A 35 7.78 20.10 22.44
N SER A 36 7.28 19.02 23.10
CA SER A 36 6.37 19.14 24.22
C SER A 36 7.15 19.64 25.46
N GLY A 37 7.27 20.95 25.53
CA GLY A 37 7.83 21.67 26.68
C GLY A 37 7.13 23.01 26.78
N SER A 38 6.95 23.55 27.99
CA SER A 38 6.21 24.79 28.23
C SER A 38 6.62 25.90 27.28
N THR A 39 5.65 26.57 26.66
CA THR A 39 5.80 27.62 25.65
C THR A 39 6.55 28.87 26.12
N ASP A 40 7.03 28.90 27.36
CA ASP A 40 7.65 30.08 27.95
C ASP A 40 9.17 30.20 27.72
N LYS A 41 9.79 29.22 27.05
CA LYS A 41 11.20 29.26 26.64
C LYS A 41 11.38 28.54 25.29
N LEU A 42 10.87 29.08 24.22
CA LEU A 42 11.41 28.81 22.89
C LEU A 42 12.77 29.53 22.80
N GLU A 43 13.82 28.90 23.33
CA GLU A 43 15.17 29.29 22.96
C GLU A 43 15.29 29.05 21.45
N THR A 44 15.67 30.09 20.72
CA THR A 44 16.05 29.98 19.31
C THR A 44 17.21 29.00 19.26
N VAL A 45 17.01 27.83 18.65
CA VAL A 45 18.07 26.84 18.47
C VAL A 45 19.09 27.44 17.51
N ASP A 46 20.20 27.96 18.05
CA ASP A 46 21.24 28.66 17.27
C ASP A 46 22.15 27.75 16.43
N GLY A 47 21.90 26.43 16.41
CA GLY A 47 22.68 25.46 15.66
C GLY A 47 21.88 24.72 14.59
N VAL A 48 22.58 24.07 13.66
CA VAL A 48 22.03 23.06 12.78
C VAL A 48 22.15 21.72 13.48
N TYR A 49 21.02 21.12 13.82
CA TYR A 49 20.97 19.79 14.43
C TYR A 49 20.44 18.78 13.43
N GLY A 50 20.97 17.56 13.52
CA GLY A 50 20.55 16.48 12.64
C GLY A 50 20.15 15.23 13.44
N TYR A 51 19.30 14.43 12.85
CA TYR A 51 18.76 13.22 13.45
C TYR A 51 18.49 12.14 12.40
N VAL A 52 18.57 10.88 12.83
CA VAL A 52 18.28 9.72 11.98
C VAL A 52 16.78 9.48 11.94
N ARG A 53 16.24 9.24 10.75
CA ARG A 53 14.84 8.92 10.52
C ARG A 53 14.70 7.67 9.65
N SER A 54 13.61 6.94 9.88
CA SER A 54 13.20 5.91 8.94
C SER A 54 12.54 6.54 7.72
N ALA A 55 12.95 6.10 6.54
CA ALA A 55 12.29 6.47 5.29
C ALA A 55 10.85 5.91 5.20
N ALA A 56 10.57 4.82 5.93
CA ALA A 56 9.23 4.24 6.04
C ALA A 56 8.29 5.00 7.00
N GLY A 57 8.73 6.11 7.60
CA GLY A 57 7.91 6.98 8.44
C GLY A 57 7.72 6.52 9.89
N ALA A 58 8.32 5.41 10.32
CA ALA A 58 8.32 5.01 11.72
C ALA A 58 9.28 5.90 12.54
N ARG A 59 8.91 6.22 13.81
CA ARG A 59 9.66 7.19 14.61
C ARG A 59 10.85 6.58 15.35
N GLU A 60 10.69 5.38 15.90
CA GLU A 60 11.68 4.81 16.84
C GLU A 60 12.30 3.53 16.33
N LEU A 61 11.49 2.65 15.78
CA LEU A 61 11.94 1.35 15.28
C LEU A 61 11.07 0.86 14.11
N THR A 62 11.68 0.03 13.24
CA THR A 62 10.98 -0.63 12.14
C THR A 62 11.21 -2.15 12.23
N PRO A 63 10.15 -2.97 12.20
CA PRO A 63 10.29 -4.41 12.05
C PRO A 63 10.67 -4.76 10.61
N ILE A 64 11.51 -5.80 10.46
CA ILE A 64 11.88 -6.41 9.18
C ILE A 64 11.78 -7.92 9.33
N THR A 65 10.81 -8.52 8.67
CA THR A 65 10.62 -9.98 8.68
C THR A 65 11.37 -10.61 7.51
N LEU A 66 12.19 -11.61 7.81
CA LEU A 66 12.93 -12.39 6.83
C LEU A 66 12.26 -13.75 6.65
N PHE A 67 11.73 -14.05 5.47
CA PHE A 67 11.08 -15.32 5.18
C PHE A 67 12.05 -16.28 4.47
N GLY A 68 12.44 -17.35 5.17
CA GLY A 68 13.36 -18.34 4.66
C GLY A 68 14.73 -17.75 4.31
N ASP A 69 15.11 -17.83 3.05
CA ASP A 69 16.38 -17.32 2.51
C ASP A 69 16.30 -15.89 1.94
N LYS A 70 15.14 -15.23 2.04
CA LYS A 70 14.95 -13.88 1.51
C LYS A 70 15.64 -12.84 2.39
N ALA A 71 16.36 -11.93 1.73
CA ALA A 71 16.93 -10.76 2.38
C ALA A 71 15.86 -9.69 2.65
N GLY A 72 16.13 -8.83 3.62
CA GLY A 72 15.37 -7.62 3.90
C GLY A 72 16.20 -6.36 3.71
N THR A 73 15.55 -5.22 3.57
CA THR A 73 16.24 -3.92 3.44
C THR A 73 15.57 -2.89 4.35
N GLY A 74 16.38 -2.19 5.14
CA GLY A 74 15.97 -1.01 5.90
C GLY A 74 16.40 0.25 5.17
N HIS A 75 15.59 1.31 5.26
CA HIS A 75 15.87 2.60 4.63
C HIS A 75 15.88 3.71 5.68
N LEU A 76 16.98 4.42 5.76
CA LEU A 76 17.19 5.55 6.66
C LEU A 76 17.54 6.80 5.88
N PHE A 77 17.25 7.95 6.43
CA PHE A 77 17.81 9.22 6.01
C PHE A 77 18.23 10.07 7.20
N PHE A 78 19.01 11.11 6.94
CA PHE A 78 19.40 12.08 7.93
C PHE A 78 18.69 13.40 7.65
N GLU A 79 18.01 13.93 8.64
CA GLU A 79 17.23 15.15 8.53
C GLU A 79 17.83 16.24 9.42
N LEU A 80 17.83 17.49 8.93
CA LEU A 80 18.35 18.67 9.60
C LEU A 80 17.21 19.60 10.04
N THR A 81 17.38 20.24 11.19
CA THR A 81 16.45 21.26 11.69
C THR A 81 16.36 22.48 10.77
N LYS A 82 17.43 22.80 10.05
CA LYS A 82 17.52 23.90 9.07
C LYS A 82 18.21 23.40 7.82
N ALA A 83 17.98 24.05 6.69
CA ALA A 83 18.70 23.77 5.45
C ALA A 83 20.22 23.89 5.66
N ALA A 84 20.97 22.95 5.10
CA ALA A 84 22.41 22.94 5.18
C ALA A 84 23.01 24.15 4.44
N GLU A 85 23.93 24.88 5.06
CA GLU A 85 24.66 25.97 4.40
C GLU A 85 25.73 25.46 3.43
N GLN A 86 26.23 24.26 3.68
CA GLN A 86 27.20 23.53 2.86
C GLN A 86 26.89 22.03 2.89
N ASP A 87 27.50 21.28 2.01
CA ASP A 87 27.36 19.82 2.01
C ASP A 87 27.76 19.25 3.38
N VAL A 88 26.88 18.43 3.99
CA VAL A 88 27.12 17.74 5.26
C VAL A 88 27.25 16.24 4.97
N THR A 89 28.45 15.70 5.20
CA THR A 89 28.67 14.25 5.08
C THR A 89 28.20 13.56 6.36
N VAL A 90 27.34 12.57 6.21
CA VAL A 90 26.83 11.74 7.30
C VAL A 90 27.41 10.33 7.15
N THR A 91 27.94 9.79 8.23
CA THR A 91 28.44 8.41 8.29
C THR A 91 27.57 7.60 9.23
N PHE A 92 26.89 6.60 8.68
CA PHE A 92 26.15 5.59 9.43
C PHE A 92 27.06 4.39 9.76
N LYS A 93 26.84 3.80 10.92
CA LYS A 93 27.48 2.54 11.33
C LYS A 93 26.48 1.59 12.00
N ILE A 94 26.69 0.30 11.83
CA ILE A 94 26.04 -0.73 12.63
C ILE A 94 26.71 -0.70 13.99
N ASP A 95 25.93 -0.46 15.05
CA ASP A 95 26.45 -0.03 16.35
C ASP A 95 25.94 -0.92 17.50
N LYS A 96 26.81 -1.83 17.92
CA LYS A 96 26.46 -2.75 19.01
C LYS A 96 26.31 -2.02 20.35
N ASP A 97 27.17 -1.05 20.64
CA ASP A 97 27.14 -0.31 21.90
C ASP A 97 25.85 0.51 22.01
N ALA A 98 25.37 1.04 20.85
CA ALA A 98 24.09 1.74 20.79
C ALA A 98 22.91 0.79 21.03
N LEU A 99 22.98 -0.48 20.62
CA LEU A 99 21.97 -1.48 20.93
C LEU A 99 21.97 -1.82 22.44
N GLU A 100 23.13 -1.97 23.03
CA GLU A 100 23.24 -2.22 24.48
C GLU A 100 22.63 -1.07 25.27
N ALA A 101 22.94 0.19 24.91
CA ALA A 101 22.33 1.38 25.52
C ALA A 101 20.81 1.44 25.33
N TYR A 102 20.32 1.07 24.14
CA TYR A 102 18.89 0.99 23.84
C TYR A 102 18.20 -0.06 24.74
N ASN A 103 18.78 -1.25 24.85
CA ASN A 103 18.26 -2.32 25.69
C ASN A 103 18.15 -1.88 27.16
N GLU A 104 19.20 -1.24 27.68
CA GLU A 104 19.19 -0.71 29.04
C GLU A 104 18.11 0.34 29.25
N ALA A 105 18.02 1.33 28.36
CA ALA A 105 17.07 2.43 28.45
C ALA A 105 15.59 1.97 28.35
N ASN A 106 15.31 0.90 27.59
CA ASN A 106 13.96 0.42 27.33
C ASN A 106 13.61 -0.87 28.09
N ASN A 107 14.50 -1.35 28.97
CA ASN A 107 14.34 -2.62 29.69
C ASN A 107 14.04 -3.80 28.74
N THR A 108 14.76 -3.85 27.61
CA THR A 108 14.69 -4.92 26.62
C THR A 108 15.97 -5.75 26.63
N SER A 109 16.00 -6.89 25.94
CA SER A 109 17.14 -7.79 25.88
C SER A 109 17.34 -8.34 24.47
N TYR A 110 17.17 -7.49 23.45
CA TYR A 110 17.37 -7.91 22.07
C TYR A 110 18.84 -8.30 21.81
N GLU A 111 19.03 -9.45 21.22
CA GLU A 111 20.33 -9.84 20.67
C GLU A 111 20.61 -9.09 19.36
N MET A 112 21.89 -8.75 19.13
CA MET A 112 22.32 -8.21 17.85
C MET A 112 22.15 -9.26 16.76
N TYR A 113 21.53 -8.88 15.63
CA TYR A 113 21.51 -9.76 14.45
C TYR A 113 22.94 -10.04 13.96
N PRO A 114 23.27 -11.24 13.42
CA PRO A 114 24.61 -11.59 12.98
C PRO A 114 25.22 -10.53 12.06
N VAL A 115 26.33 -9.91 12.51
CA VAL A 115 26.91 -8.72 11.85
C VAL A 115 27.43 -9.05 10.45
N ASP A 116 27.91 -10.28 10.23
CA ASP A 116 28.34 -10.77 8.93
C ASP A 116 27.21 -10.84 7.87
N LYS A 117 25.95 -10.74 8.31
CA LYS A 117 24.76 -10.69 7.48
C LYS A 117 24.28 -9.27 7.16
N LEU A 118 24.96 -8.25 7.70
CA LEU A 118 24.56 -6.85 7.60
C LEU A 118 25.54 -6.06 6.74
N SER A 119 25.02 -5.14 5.93
CA SER A 119 25.86 -4.16 5.25
C SER A 119 25.11 -2.85 5.00
N LEU A 120 25.81 -1.73 5.04
CA LEU A 120 25.29 -0.42 4.67
C LEU A 120 25.75 -0.08 3.25
N ALA A 121 24.82 0.43 2.43
CA ALA A 121 25.15 0.93 1.10
C ALA A 121 26.23 2.03 1.17
N ASN A 122 27.04 2.16 0.14
CA ASN A 122 28.11 3.16 0.03
C ASN A 122 29.06 3.22 1.25
N GLY A 123 29.26 2.10 1.95
CA GLY A 123 30.07 2.05 3.17
C GLY A 123 29.49 2.90 4.31
N GLY A 124 28.18 3.12 4.33
CA GLY A 124 27.46 3.91 5.34
C GLY A 124 27.56 5.41 5.13
N LYS A 125 28.05 5.93 4.00
CA LYS A 125 28.21 7.37 3.77
C LYS A 125 27.15 7.94 2.85
N ILE A 126 26.61 9.10 3.23
CA ILE A 126 25.66 9.88 2.45
C ILE A 126 25.85 11.36 2.71
N THR A 127 25.27 12.23 1.88
CA THR A 127 25.42 13.67 1.99
C THR A 127 24.07 14.36 2.01
N VAL A 128 23.86 15.27 2.97
CA VAL A 128 22.82 16.29 2.87
C VAL A 128 23.42 17.44 2.06
N LYS A 129 22.83 17.75 0.92
CA LYS A 129 23.33 18.79 0.04
C LYS A 129 23.07 20.20 0.58
N ALA A 130 23.94 21.14 0.23
CA ALA A 130 23.73 22.55 0.54
C ALA A 130 22.34 23.01 0.02
N GLY A 131 21.60 23.71 0.87
CA GLY A 131 20.23 24.14 0.60
C GLY A 131 19.15 23.11 0.95
N GLU A 132 19.51 21.86 1.23
CA GLU A 132 18.57 20.80 1.60
C GLU A 132 18.53 20.58 3.12
N LYS A 133 17.40 20.06 3.60
CA LYS A 133 17.22 19.62 4.99
C LYS A 133 17.34 18.10 5.16
N LYS A 134 17.32 17.33 4.09
CA LYS A 134 17.20 15.88 4.12
C LYS A 134 18.16 15.24 3.14
N SER A 135 18.78 14.14 3.58
CA SER A 135 19.64 13.33 2.71
C SER A 135 18.82 12.44 1.77
N ALA A 136 19.48 11.85 0.78
CA ALA A 136 18.97 10.67 0.11
C ALA A 136 18.81 9.50 1.12
N SER A 137 18.12 8.43 0.71
CA SER A 137 17.96 7.24 1.55
C SER A 137 19.25 6.44 1.64
N MET A 138 19.60 6.00 2.86
CA MET A 138 20.66 5.03 3.14
C MET A 138 20.03 3.64 3.29
N GLU A 139 20.55 2.67 2.56
CA GLU A 139 20.08 1.29 2.65
C GLU A 139 20.90 0.49 3.67
N LEU A 140 20.21 -0.19 4.57
CA LEU A 140 20.72 -1.28 5.39
C LEU A 140 20.29 -2.60 4.75
N ASN A 141 21.21 -3.36 4.20
CA ASN A 141 20.95 -4.69 3.67
C ASN A 141 21.08 -5.75 4.76
N ILE A 142 20.09 -6.63 4.87
CA ILE A 142 20.01 -7.67 5.89
C ILE A 142 19.82 -9.01 5.16
N ASN A 143 20.90 -9.78 5.05
CA ASN A 143 20.86 -11.11 4.46
C ASN A 143 20.18 -12.11 5.41
N ALA A 144 19.62 -13.17 4.85
CA ALA A 144 19.00 -14.22 5.63
C ALA A 144 19.96 -14.87 6.64
N GLY A 145 19.46 -15.18 7.81
CA GLY A 145 20.22 -15.77 8.91
C GLY A 145 19.43 -15.70 10.22
N GLY A 146 20.12 -15.98 11.31
CA GLY A 146 19.50 -16.01 12.63
C GLY A 146 18.61 -17.25 12.86
N THR A 147 18.04 -17.36 14.03
CA THR A 147 17.17 -18.45 14.45
C THR A 147 15.71 -18.09 14.19
N ILE A 148 14.97 -18.95 13.50
CA ILE A 148 13.52 -18.77 13.26
C ILE A 148 12.78 -18.60 14.59
N GLY A 149 11.90 -17.60 14.65
CA GLY A 149 11.10 -17.28 15.83
C GLY A 149 11.78 -16.37 16.84
N THR A 150 13.09 -16.09 16.69
CA THR A 150 13.80 -15.11 17.51
C THR A 150 13.66 -13.72 16.92
N THR A 151 13.42 -12.71 17.78
CA THR A 151 13.49 -11.31 17.39
C THR A 151 14.86 -10.74 17.76
N TYR A 152 15.63 -10.39 16.76
CA TYR A 152 16.91 -9.68 16.90
C TYR A 152 16.71 -8.18 16.74
N ALA A 153 17.72 -7.39 17.11
CA ALA A 153 17.75 -5.98 16.76
C ALA A 153 19.05 -5.59 16.02
N VAL A 154 18.96 -4.55 15.20
CA VAL A 154 20.09 -3.87 14.57
C VAL A 154 19.99 -2.40 14.90
N ALA A 155 20.97 -1.87 15.63
CA ALA A 155 21.09 -0.45 15.86
C ALA A 155 21.99 0.16 14.78
N VAL A 156 21.51 1.26 14.15
CA VAL A 156 22.30 2.04 13.20
C VAL A 156 22.43 3.45 13.76
N SER A 157 23.66 3.87 14.05
CA SER A 157 23.95 5.22 14.54
C SER A 157 24.60 6.08 13.45
N ALA A 158 24.45 7.41 13.56
CA ALA A 158 24.99 8.37 12.62
C ALA A 158 25.95 9.36 13.30
N THR A 159 26.97 9.77 12.54
CA THR A 159 27.86 10.89 12.88
C THR A 159 27.99 11.81 11.68
N THR A 160 28.39 13.05 11.89
CA THR A 160 28.65 14.05 10.83
C THR A 160 30.11 14.51 10.84
N ASP A 161 30.61 14.96 9.71
CA ASP A 161 31.97 15.53 9.56
C ASP A 161 32.06 17.03 9.94
N GLY A 162 31.01 17.58 10.50
CA GLY A 162 30.85 19.01 10.80
C GLY A 162 29.64 19.58 10.06
N GLY A 163 29.37 20.87 10.24
CA GLY A 163 28.24 21.55 9.62
C GLY A 163 26.87 21.26 10.28
N ALA A 164 26.76 20.20 11.07
CA ALA A 164 25.59 19.89 11.88
C ALA A 164 26.00 19.11 13.15
N THR A 165 25.27 19.33 14.23
CA THR A 165 25.40 18.57 15.47
C THR A 165 24.39 17.43 15.47
N VAL A 166 24.84 16.21 15.67
CA VAL A 166 23.92 15.07 15.77
C VAL A 166 23.20 15.10 17.11
N SER A 167 21.88 15.06 17.09
CA SER A 167 21.05 15.00 18.30
C SER A 167 21.29 13.69 19.05
N THR A 168 21.71 13.75 20.30
CA THR A 168 22.01 12.56 21.12
C THR A 168 20.80 11.65 21.30
N ASN A 169 19.60 12.22 21.30
CA ASN A 169 18.35 11.46 21.48
C ASN A 169 17.89 10.76 20.18
N ASN A 170 18.39 11.17 19.02
CA ASN A 170 17.96 10.67 17.71
C ASN A 170 19.14 10.35 16.78
N GLN A 171 20.28 10.00 17.35
CA GLN A 171 21.47 9.59 16.59
C GLN A 171 21.43 8.12 16.15
N THR A 172 20.53 7.33 16.75
CA THR A 172 20.41 5.89 16.53
C THR A 172 19.00 5.52 16.10
N TYR A 173 18.90 4.58 15.18
CA TYR A 173 17.64 3.96 14.76
C TYR A 173 17.73 2.45 14.93
N ILE A 174 16.60 1.83 15.34
CA ILE A 174 16.52 0.39 15.63
C ILE A 174 15.69 -0.31 14.56
N TYR A 175 16.22 -1.40 14.01
CA TYR A 175 15.46 -2.38 13.25
C TYR A 175 15.28 -3.66 14.05
N LEU A 176 14.05 -4.18 14.10
CA LEU A 176 13.76 -5.49 14.72
C LEU A 176 13.73 -6.54 13.60
N VAL A 177 14.71 -7.41 13.56
CA VAL A 177 14.84 -8.44 12.54
C VAL A 177 14.22 -9.74 13.03
N LYS A 178 13.25 -10.29 12.27
CA LYS A 178 12.42 -11.44 12.64
C LYS A 178 12.52 -12.54 11.58
N PRO A 179 13.44 -13.51 11.71
CA PRO A 179 13.48 -14.69 10.83
C PRO A 179 12.21 -15.54 11.00
N GLN A 180 11.59 -15.90 9.87
CA GLN A 180 10.36 -16.68 9.80
C GLN A 180 10.52 -17.84 8.79
N PRO A 181 9.73 -18.92 8.89
CA PRO A 181 9.73 -19.99 7.91
C PRO A 181 9.23 -19.50 6.54
N THR A 182 9.50 -20.28 5.50
CA THR A 182 8.93 -20.07 4.16
C THR A 182 7.47 -20.51 4.10
N TYR A 183 6.72 -19.87 3.21
CA TYR A 183 5.41 -20.37 2.79
C TYR A 183 5.54 -21.22 1.50
N PRO A 184 4.54 -22.05 1.18
CA PRO A 184 4.46 -22.67 -0.13
C PRO A 184 4.44 -21.59 -1.23
N VAL A 185 5.37 -21.70 -2.17
CA VAL A 185 5.47 -20.77 -3.31
C VAL A 185 5.34 -21.57 -4.59
N ARG A 186 4.57 -21.07 -5.54
CA ARG A 186 4.35 -21.75 -6.81
C ARG A 186 5.66 -21.91 -7.59
N GLY A 187 5.93 -23.12 -8.03
CA GLY A 187 7.16 -23.44 -8.77
C GLY A 187 7.13 -23.00 -10.25
N THR A 188 5.94 -22.86 -10.85
CA THR A 188 5.76 -22.48 -12.26
C THR A 188 4.76 -21.34 -12.37
N ALA A 189 5.03 -20.39 -13.30
CA ALA A 189 4.08 -19.33 -13.62
C ALA A 189 2.81 -19.92 -14.26
N ARG A 190 1.67 -19.28 -14.01
CA ARG A 190 0.40 -19.58 -14.67
C ARG A 190 0.30 -18.88 -16.02
N ASP A 191 -0.36 -19.53 -16.98
CA ASP A 191 -0.67 -18.90 -18.26
C ASP A 191 -1.65 -17.75 -18.08
N VAL A 192 -2.69 -17.95 -17.26
CA VAL A 192 -3.61 -16.89 -16.85
C VAL A 192 -3.30 -16.54 -15.39
N LYS A 193 -2.92 -15.31 -15.12
CA LYS A 193 -2.68 -14.80 -13.75
C LYS A 193 -3.97 -14.25 -13.16
N THR A 194 -4.07 -14.26 -11.85
CA THR A 194 -5.16 -13.63 -11.10
C THR A 194 -4.66 -12.34 -10.44
N LEU A 195 -5.35 -11.24 -10.71
CA LEU A 195 -5.10 -9.93 -10.13
C LEU A 195 -6.30 -9.52 -9.27
N CYS A 196 -6.04 -8.99 -8.08
CA CYS A 196 -7.07 -8.44 -7.21
C CYS A 196 -6.76 -6.99 -6.83
N PHE A 197 -7.65 -6.07 -7.17
CA PHE A 197 -7.66 -4.72 -6.60
C PHE A 197 -8.44 -4.75 -5.30
N VAL A 198 -7.86 -4.23 -4.22
CA VAL A 198 -8.47 -4.22 -2.88
C VAL A 198 -8.68 -2.79 -2.41
N GLU A 199 -9.93 -2.43 -2.14
CA GLU A 199 -10.30 -1.14 -1.55
C GLU A 199 -9.84 -1.09 -0.08
N VAL A 200 -8.64 -0.54 0.13
CA VAL A 200 -8.00 -0.55 1.46
C VAL A 200 -8.65 0.39 2.48
N ASN A 201 -9.57 1.24 2.03
CA ASN A 201 -10.45 1.98 2.96
C ASN A 201 -11.43 1.04 3.68
N ASN A 202 -11.69 -0.14 3.12
CA ASN A 202 -12.64 -1.11 3.64
C ASN A 202 -11.99 -2.41 4.10
N GLU A 203 -10.94 -2.89 3.41
CA GLU A 203 -10.38 -4.23 3.61
C GLU A 203 -8.86 -4.24 3.79
N ASN A 204 -8.35 -5.27 4.46
CA ASN A 204 -6.93 -5.52 4.57
C ASN A 204 -6.47 -6.46 3.43
N ILE A 205 -5.44 -6.04 2.69
CA ILE A 205 -4.91 -6.84 1.55
C ILE A 205 -4.39 -8.21 1.98
N LEU A 206 -4.04 -8.42 3.26
CA LEU A 206 -3.64 -9.73 3.79
C LEU A 206 -4.71 -10.80 3.57
N ASN A 207 -5.99 -10.41 3.52
CA ASN A 207 -7.10 -11.32 3.29
C ASN A 207 -7.00 -12.04 1.95
N CYS A 208 -6.39 -11.43 0.92
CA CYS A 208 -6.12 -12.10 -0.35
C CYS A 208 -5.14 -13.27 -0.22
N GLY A 209 -4.23 -13.21 0.74
CA GLY A 209 -3.27 -14.28 1.03
C GLY A 209 -3.87 -15.49 1.75
N GLU A 210 -5.12 -15.42 2.14
CA GLU A 210 -5.82 -16.47 2.87
C GLU A 210 -6.69 -17.37 1.96
N TYR A 211 -6.63 -17.15 0.63
CA TYR A 211 -7.21 -18.02 -0.38
C TYR A 211 -6.10 -18.84 -1.05
N THR A 212 -6.11 -20.14 -0.87
CA THR A 212 -5.05 -21.05 -1.32
C THR A 212 -5.58 -22.13 -2.25
N MET A 213 -4.74 -22.62 -3.12
CA MET A 213 -5.04 -23.76 -3.99
C MET A 213 -5.07 -25.05 -3.18
N ALA A 214 -6.09 -25.85 -3.35
CA ALA A 214 -6.29 -27.08 -2.58
C ALA A 214 -5.18 -28.12 -2.81
N LYS A 215 -4.62 -28.19 -4.01
CA LYS A 215 -3.61 -29.22 -4.36
C LYS A 215 -2.24 -28.97 -3.74
N ASP A 216 -1.80 -27.73 -3.62
CA ASP A 216 -0.42 -27.41 -3.26
C ASP A 216 -0.28 -26.32 -2.18
N GLY A 217 -1.39 -25.76 -1.71
CA GLY A 217 -1.39 -24.70 -0.69
C GLY A 217 -0.83 -23.35 -1.17
N THR A 218 -0.51 -23.19 -2.46
CA THR A 218 -0.04 -21.90 -3.00
C THR A 218 -1.20 -20.91 -3.11
N PRO A 219 -0.95 -19.59 -3.05
CA PRO A 219 -2.03 -18.61 -3.10
C PRO A 219 -2.81 -18.66 -4.41
N PHE A 220 -4.11 -18.34 -4.33
CA PHE A 220 -4.95 -18.19 -5.51
C PHE A 220 -4.55 -16.94 -6.32
N PHE A 221 -4.29 -15.80 -5.65
CA PHE A 221 -3.90 -14.57 -6.31
C PHE A 221 -2.41 -14.55 -6.66
N ASP A 222 -2.09 -14.05 -7.87
CA ASP A 222 -0.72 -13.82 -8.33
C ASP A 222 -0.28 -12.38 -8.04
N VAL A 223 -1.21 -11.41 -8.15
CA VAL A 223 -0.97 -10.00 -7.89
C VAL A 223 -2.11 -9.44 -7.04
N VAL A 224 -1.76 -8.62 -6.07
CA VAL A 224 -2.70 -7.84 -5.27
C VAL A 224 -2.31 -6.38 -5.38
N SER A 225 -3.26 -5.51 -5.71
CA SER A 225 -3.03 -4.08 -5.82
C SER A 225 -3.73 -3.32 -4.71
N ILE A 226 -2.98 -2.46 -4.02
CA ILE A 226 -3.47 -1.53 -3.00
C ILE A 226 -4.28 -0.45 -3.71
N PHE A 227 -5.60 -0.44 -3.58
CA PHE A 227 -6.47 0.55 -4.18
C PHE A 227 -6.96 1.55 -3.12
N ALA A 228 -6.55 2.84 -3.12
CA ALA A 228 -5.55 3.40 -3.99
C ALA A 228 -4.84 4.57 -3.29
N ALA A 229 -3.61 4.86 -3.70
CA ALA A 229 -3.02 6.17 -3.54
C ALA A 229 -3.47 7.08 -4.70
N ASN A 230 -3.24 8.38 -4.57
CA ASN A 230 -3.66 9.34 -5.59
C ASN A 230 -2.45 10.09 -6.17
N ILE A 231 -2.64 10.62 -7.39
CA ILE A 231 -1.80 11.69 -7.92
C ILE A 231 -2.47 13.03 -7.61
N ASN A 232 -1.75 13.96 -7.02
CA ASN A 232 -2.24 15.29 -6.69
C ASN A 232 -1.24 16.38 -7.08
N VAL A 233 -1.72 17.62 -7.19
CA VAL A 233 -0.87 18.81 -7.31
C VAL A 233 -0.51 19.32 -5.91
N ASP A 234 0.78 19.44 -5.63
CA ASP A 234 1.25 20.20 -4.47
C ASP A 234 1.00 21.69 -4.69
N SER A 235 0.11 22.28 -3.91
CA SER A 235 -0.30 23.69 -4.04
C SER A 235 0.82 24.69 -3.80
N LYS A 236 1.92 24.31 -3.16
CA LYS A 236 3.08 25.18 -2.88
C LYS A 236 4.09 25.16 -4.01
N THR A 237 4.32 23.98 -4.59
CA THR A 237 5.38 23.78 -5.58
C THR A 237 4.85 23.66 -7.01
N GLY A 238 3.55 23.43 -7.19
CA GLY A 238 2.92 23.15 -8.48
C GLY A 238 3.31 21.78 -9.07
N ARG A 239 3.95 20.89 -8.29
CA ARG A 239 4.42 19.59 -8.76
C ARG A 239 3.36 18.52 -8.55
N ALA A 240 3.30 17.58 -9.47
CA ALA A 240 2.60 16.32 -9.22
C ALA A 240 3.33 15.52 -8.13
N HIS A 241 2.58 14.92 -7.23
CA HIS A 241 3.11 14.08 -6.15
C HIS A 241 2.13 12.94 -5.80
N ILE A 242 2.65 11.91 -5.12
CA ILE A 242 1.82 10.83 -4.57
C ILE A 242 1.16 11.32 -3.29
N PHE A 243 -0.17 11.24 -3.26
CA PHE A 243 -0.96 11.47 -2.06
C PHE A 243 -1.47 10.13 -1.51
N CYS A 244 -1.15 9.83 -0.27
CA CYS A 244 -1.65 8.67 0.45
C CYS A 244 -2.62 9.14 1.54
N ASN A 245 -3.86 8.65 1.49
CA ASN A 245 -4.79 8.84 2.60
C ASN A 245 -4.32 8.07 3.85
N ASP A 246 -5.03 8.21 4.96
CA ASP A 246 -4.64 7.61 6.25
C ASP A 246 -4.50 6.09 6.15
N GLN A 247 -5.37 5.40 5.39
CA GLN A 247 -5.36 3.95 5.26
C GLN A 247 -4.16 3.46 4.43
N VAL A 248 -3.90 4.09 3.29
CA VAL A 248 -2.71 3.78 2.48
C VAL A 248 -1.44 4.10 3.25
N SER A 249 -1.39 5.26 3.93
CA SER A 249 -0.26 5.65 4.78
C SER A 249 -0.01 4.65 5.90
N PHE A 250 -1.07 4.19 6.57
CA PHE A 250 -0.97 3.16 7.61
C PHE A 250 -0.43 1.85 7.04
N LEU A 251 -0.95 1.39 5.91
CA LEU A 251 -0.50 0.17 5.24
C LEU A 251 0.98 0.24 4.86
N LEU A 252 1.42 1.33 4.25
CA LEU A 252 2.80 1.53 3.86
C LEU A 252 3.75 1.60 5.06
N LYS A 253 3.37 2.34 6.12
CA LYS A 253 4.14 2.39 7.38
C LYS A 253 4.30 1.00 8.04
N ASN A 254 3.35 0.11 7.80
CA ASN A 254 3.35 -1.25 8.32
C ASN A 254 3.65 -2.31 7.24
N ALA A 255 4.38 -1.95 6.20
CA ALA A 255 4.68 -2.81 5.06
C ALA A 255 5.26 -4.18 5.46
N ASP A 256 6.09 -4.22 6.51
CA ASP A 256 6.66 -5.49 7.01
C ASP A 256 5.58 -6.48 7.50
N GLN A 257 4.50 -5.98 8.06
CA GLN A 257 3.42 -6.80 8.62
C GLN A 257 2.30 -7.07 7.61
N ILE A 258 2.19 -6.27 6.54
CA ILE A 258 1.09 -6.36 5.57
C ILE A 258 1.59 -6.79 4.19
N ILE A 259 2.62 -6.14 3.65
CA ILE A 259 3.13 -6.42 2.31
C ILE A 259 4.02 -7.68 2.30
N ARG A 260 4.97 -7.76 3.23
CA ARG A 260 5.97 -8.85 3.25
C ARG A 260 5.37 -10.24 3.39
N PRO A 261 4.33 -10.49 4.23
CA PRO A 261 3.70 -11.80 4.30
C PRO A 261 3.08 -12.26 2.98
N LEU A 262 2.48 -11.34 2.20
CA LEU A 262 1.96 -11.65 0.87
C LEU A 262 3.07 -12.02 -0.11
N GLN A 263 4.13 -11.21 -0.13
CA GLN A 263 5.31 -11.46 -0.97
C GLN A 263 6.01 -12.78 -0.60
N ALA A 264 6.05 -13.12 0.68
CA ALA A 264 6.58 -14.41 1.15
C ALA A 264 5.78 -15.61 0.64
N LYS A 265 4.48 -15.44 0.44
CA LYS A 265 3.60 -16.43 -0.21
C LYS A 265 3.77 -16.46 -1.75
N GLY A 266 4.53 -15.53 -2.33
CA GLY A 266 4.75 -15.40 -3.77
C GLY A 266 3.75 -14.50 -4.50
N ILE A 267 2.90 -13.79 -3.76
CA ILE A 267 1.99 -12.78 -4.30
C ILE A 267 2.76 -11.50 -4.56
N LYS A 268 2.60 -10.91 -5.74
CA LYS A 268 3.12 -9.57 -6.03
C LYS A 268 2.20 -8.51 -5.45
N VAL A 269 2.77 -7.47 -4.82
CA VAL A 269 1.99 -6.39 -4.22
C VAL A 269 2.29 -5.09 -4.94
N ASN A 270 1.31 -4.60 -5.69
CA ASN A 270 1.34 -3.33 -6.39
C ASN A 270 0.59 -2.25 -5.59
N MET A 271 0.77 -0.99 -5.97
CA MET A 271 -0.03 0.13 -5.51
C MET A 271 -0.68 0.82 -6.72
N THR A 272 -2.00 1.00 -6.65
CA THR A 272 -2.73 1.76 -7.67
C THR A 272 -2.54 3.26 -7.44
N ILE A 273 -2.35 4.00 -8.52
CA ILE A 273 -2.35 5.47 -8.56
C ILE A 273 -3.62 5.92 -9.29
N LEU A 274 -4.43 6.70 -8.61
CA LEU A 274 -5.74 7.18 -9.05
C LEU A 274 -5.75 8.71 -9.10
N GLY A 275 -6.49 9.34 -10.01
CA GLY A 275 -6.71 10.79 -9.98
C GLY A 275 -7.51 11.24 -8.75
N ASN A 276 -7.48 12.53 -8.41
CA ASN A 276 -8.11 13.04 -7.18
C ASN A 276 -8.71 14.44 -7.31
N HIS A 277 -9.52 14.66 -8.33
CA HIS A 277 -10.33 15.87 -8.54
C HIS A 277 -9.53 17.19 -8.70
N ASP A 278 -8.25 17.13 -8.97
CA ASP A 278 -7.44 18.28 -9.39
C ASP A 278 -6.94 18.10 -10.84
N GLU A 279 -6.11 19.03 -11.36
CA GLU A 279 -5.64 18.98 -12.74
C GLU A 279 -4.56 17.91 -13.01
N SER A 280 -4.03 17.29 -11.95
CA SER A 280 -3.05 16.22 -12.11
C SER A 280 -3.71 14.92 -12.55
N GLY A 281 -3.00 14.17 -13.35
CA GLY A 281 -3.43 12.87 -13.83
C GLY A 281 -2.38 12.26 -14.75
N MET A 282 -2.52 10.98 -15.04
CA MET A 282 -1.55 10.23 -15.83
C MET A 282 -1.40 10.80 -17.24
N SER A 283 -2.46 11.39 -17.78
CA SER A 283 -2.52 11.89 -19.16
C SER A 283 -2.12 13.36 -19.33
N SER A 284 -1.78 14.09 -18.25
CA SER A 284 -1.49 15.54 -18.31
C SER A 284 -0.07 15.94 -17.91
N LEU A 285 0.77 15.00 -17.50
CA LEU A 285 2.13 15.33 -17.06
C LEU A 285 2.99 15.79 -18.24
N SER A 286 3.71 16.93 -18.08
CA SER A 286 4.80 17.30 -18.97
C SER A 286 5.91 16.22 -18.91
N LYS A 287 6.85 16.27 -19.83
CA LYS A 287 7.97 15.34 -19.83
C LYS A 287 8.73 15.37 -18.50
N GLU A 288 9.07 16.57 -18.05
CA GLU A 288 9.83 16.78 -16.81
C GLU A 288 9.03 16.32 -15.59
N ALA A 289 7.72 16.61 -15.55
CA ALA A 289 6.86 16.16 -14.47
C ALA A 289 6.69 14.63 -14.46
N ALA A 290 6.62 13.99 -15.60
CA ALA A 290 6.57 12.53 -15.72
C ALA A 290 7.88 11.87 -15.24
N GLU A 291 9.04 12.45 -15.59
CA GLU A 291 10.35 12.01 -15.09
C GLU A 291 10.45 12.14 -13.56
N ASP A 292 9.96 13.24 -13.00
CA ASP A 292 9.99 13.49 -11.55
C ASP A 292 9.01 12.59 -10.80
N PHE A 293 7.80 12.42 -11.32
CA PHE A 293 6.81 11.53 -10.71
C PHE A 293 7.26 10.05 -10.76
N ALA A 294 7.89 9.63 -11.86
CA ALA A 294 8.48 8.30 -11.94
C ALA A 294 9.57 8.07 -10.88
N LYS A 295 10.41 9.09 -10.57
CA LYS A 295 11.41 9.01 -9.49
C LYS A 295 10.75 8.87 -8.12
N GLU A 296 9.65 9.57 -7.89
CA GLU A 296 8.88 9.46 -6.65
C GLU A 296 8.26 8.06 -6.51
N LEU A 297 7.63 7.53 -7.57
CA LEU A 297 7.14 6.15 -7.60
C LEU A 297 8.26 5.15 -7.29
N LYS A 298 9.43 5.33 -7.90
CA LYS A 298 10.59 4.48 -7.61
C LYS A 298 10.99 4.53 -6.13
N ALA A 299 11.03 5.72 -5.55
CA ALA A 299 11.35 5.89 -4.12
C ALA A 299 10.34 5.16 -3.23
N TYR A 300 9.04 5.24 -3.54
CA TYR A 300 8.01 4.47 -2.84
C TYR A 300 8.21 2.95 -3.00
N ALA A 301 8.49 2.49 -4.23
CA ALA A 301 8.75 1.07 -4.47
C ALA A 301 9.97 0.57 -3.67
N ASP A 302 11.04 1.34 -3.62
CA ASP A 302 12.26 0.97 -2.90
C ASP A 302 12.06 0.98 -1.38
N ILE A 303 11.44 2.04 -0.84
CA ILE A 303 11.24 2.23 0.61
C ILE A 303 10.26 1.20 1.18
N TYR A 304 9.11 1.03 0.53
CA TYR A 304 8.05 0.15 1.01
C TYR A 304 8.13 -1.25 0.41
N GLY A 305 9.02 -1.46 -0.58
CA GLY A 305 9.26 -2.72 -1.26
C GLY A 305 8.07 -3.20 -2.09
N LEU A 306 7.40 -2.28 -2.76
CA LEU A 306 6.33 -2.62 -3.69
C LEU A 306 6.89 -3.37 -4.90
N ASP A 307 6.11 -4.29 -5.45
CA ASP A 307 6.47 -5.01 -6.66
C ASP A 307 6.16 -4.22 -7.94
N GLY A 308 5.32 -3.19 -7.85
CA GLY A 308 4.96 -2.35 -8.99
C GLY A 308 3.83 -1.37 -8.72
N PHE A 309 3.30 -0.83 -9.81
CA PHE A 309 2.21 0.14 -9.79
C PHE A 309 1.15 -0.20 -10.84
N ASP A 310 -0.10 0.09 -10.49
CA ASP A 310 -1.23 0.10 -11.40
C ASP A 310 -1.69 1.54 -11.60
N PHE A 311 -1.99 1.93 -12.82
CA PHE A 311 -2.43 3.27 -13.16
C PHE A 311 -3.91 3.24 -13.57
N ASP A 312 -4.71 4.05 -12.88
CA ASP A 312 -6.15 4.21 -13.09
C ASP A 312 -6.46 5.69 -13.29
N ASP A 313 -6.64 6.09 -14.56
CA ASP A 313 -6.83 7.49 -14.93
C ASP A 313 -8.30 7.89 -14.84
N GLU A 314 -8.82 7.86 -13.62
CA GLU A 314 -10.17 8.33 -13.26
C GLU A 314 -10.10 9.55 -12.34
N TYR A 315 -11.17 10.32 -12.27
CA TYR A 315 -11.39 11.45 -11.37
C TYR A 315 -10.44 12.65 -11.51
N SER A 316 -9.53 12.66 -12.48
CA SER A 316 -8.72 13.85 -12.76
C SER A 316 -9.55 14.92 -13.45
N ASN A 317 -9.43 16.19 -13.00
CA ASN A 317 -10.11 17.35 -13.59
C ASN A 317 -9.13 18.08 -14.53
N TYR A 318 -8.83 17.46 -15.66
CA TYR A 318 -7.90 18.01 -16.64
C TYR A 318 -8.27 19.41 -17.10
N SER A 319 -7.30 20.34 -17.04
CA SER A 319 -7.49 21.74 -17.42
C SER A 319 -7.25 21.95 -18.92
N GLU A 320 -8.08 22.80 -19.54
CA GLU A 320 -7.82 23.32 -20.91
C GLU A 320 -6.67 24.36 -20.93
N ASN A 321 -6.33 24.92 -19.75
CA ASN A 321 -5.23 25.84 -19.55
C ASN A 321 -4.38 25.34 -18.37
N PRO A 322 -3.57 24.30 -18.60
CA PRO A 322 -2.86 23.65 -17.51
C PRO A 322 -1.79 24.54 -16.88
N SER A 323 -1.56 24.32 -15.57
CA SER A 323 -0.51 24.96 -14.81
C SER A 323 0.89 24.48 -15.25
N PRO A 324 1.97 25.22 -14.92
CA PRO A 324 3.33 24.76 -15.21
C PRO A 324 3.59 23.34 -14.65
N GLY A 325 4.15 22.47 -15.48
CA GLY A 325 4.35 21.05 -15.18
C GLY A 325 3.26 20.13 -15.70
N PHE A 326 2.15 20.69 -16.19
CA PHE A 326 1.08 19.94 -16.83
C PHE A 326 0.88 20.39 -18.28
N GLU A 327 0.32 19.51 -19.08
CA GLU A 327 0.00 19.72 -20.48
C GLU A 327 -1.46 19.36 -20.74
N GLU A 328 -1.96 19.72 -21.91
CA GLU A 328 -3.27 19.26 -22.36
C GLU A 328 -3.30 17.72 -22.35
N ARG A 329 -4.39 17.16 -21.85
CA ARG A 329 -4.58 15.72 -21.75
C ARG A 329 -4.36 14.99 -23.05
N SER A 330 -3.52 13.95 -23.04
CA SER A 330 -3.24 13.15 -24.22
C SER A 330 -2.78 11.72 -23.88
N SER A 331 -3.06 10.77 -24.80
CA SER A 331 -2.51 9.42 -24.72
C SER A 331 -0.97 9.41 -24.82
N ALA A 332 -0.37 10.41 -25.46
CA ALA A 332 1.07 10.53 -25.56
C ALA A 332 1.71 10.84 -24.21
N ASN A 333 1.11 11.74 -23.42
CA ASN A 333 1.58 12.08 -22.08
C ASN A 333 1.43 10.88 -21.13
N TYR A 334 0.32 10.15 -21.22
CA TYR A 334 0.18 8.91 -20.45
C TYR A 334 1.25 7.88 -20.82
N CYS A 335 1.47 7.64 -22.12
CA CYS A 335 2.54 6.76 -22.58
C CYS A 335 3.93 7.24 -22.11
N ARG A 336 4.15 8.57 -22.06
CA ARG A 336 5.37 9.18 -21.53
C ARG A 336 5.60 8.79 -20.06
N LEU A 337 4.59 8.89 -19.21
CA LEU A 337 4.70 8.47 -17.82
C LEU A 337 5.12 6.99 -17.72
N ILE A 338 4.44 6.10 -18.44
CA ILE A 338 4.77 4.67 -18.44
C ILE A 338 6.20 4.43 -18.95
N TYR A 339 6.63 5.16 -19.98
CA TYR A 339 8.00 5.08 -20.50
C TYR A 339 9.04 5.48 -19.45
N GLU A 340 8.85 6.62 -18.76
CA GLU A 340 9.78 7.07 -17.72
C GLU A 340 9.79 6.11 -16.51
N CYS A 341 8.64 5.56 -16.12
CA CYS A 341 8.56 4.52 -15.11
C CYS A 341 9.36 3.26 -15.52
N ARG A 342 9.13 2.73 -16.72
CA ARG A 342 9.83 1.54 -17.22
C ARG A 342 11.34 1.75 -17.31
N LYS A 343 11.78 2.94 -17.72
CA LYS A 343 13.19 3.31 -17.86
C LYS A 343 13.97 3.20 -16.54
N ILE A 344 13.37 3.62 -15.43
CA ILE A 344 14.05 3.64 -14.12
C ILE A 344 13.64 2.49 -13.19
N MET A 345 12.58 1.78 -13.52
CA MET A 345 12.06 0.62 -12.79
C MET A 345 11.86 -0.58 -13.72
N PRO A 346 12.93 -1.10 -14.37
CA PRO A 346 12.80 -2.15 -15.38
C PRO A 346 12.22 -3.46 -14.83
N ASP A 347 12.43 -3.73 -13.54
CA ASP A 347 12.05 -4.98 -12.87
C ASP A 347 10.71 -4.88 -12.11
N LYS A 348 10.10 -3.69 -12.07
CA LYS A 348 8.81 -3.50 -11.40
C LYS A 348 7.64 -3.74 -12.36
N LEU A 349 6.55 -4.27 -11.83
CA LEU A 349 5.32 -4.42 -12.60
C LEU A 349 4.69 -3.05 -12.89
N LEU A 350 4.29 -2.85 -14.12
CA LEU A 350 3.49 -1.69 -14.52
C LEU A 350 2.19 -2.20 -15.14
N GLY A 351 1.08 -1.93 -14.46
CA GLY A 351 -0.26 -2.28 -14.89
C GLY A 351 -1.07 -1.06 -15.28
N ILE A 352 -2.05 -1.21 -16.15
CA ILE A 352 -3.01 -0.18 -16.50
C ILE A 352 -4.43 -0.75 -16.36
N TYR A 353 -5.24 -0.05 -15.58
CA TYR A 353 -6.67 -0.25 -15.52
C TYR A 353 -7.32 0.63 -16.60
N GLU A 354 -7.80 0.00 -17.66
CA GLU A 354 -8.32 0.70 -18.82
C GLU A 354 -9.83 0.94 -18.63
N TYR A 355 -10.21 2.14 -18.22
CA TYR A 355 -11.60 2.50 -17.98
C TYR A 355 -12.27 3.10 -19.22
N LEU A 356 -11.66 4.13 -19.80
CA LEU A 356 -12.17 4.78 -21.00
C LEU A 356 -11.16 4.64 -22.15
N LEU A 357 -11.64 4.37 -23.37
CA LEU A 357 -10.78 4.11 -24.52
C LEU A 357 -9.80 5.27 -24.82
N TYR A 358 -10.26 6.51 -24.63
CA TYR A 358 -9.45 7.71 -24.91
C TYR A 358 -8.55 8.11 -23.75
N ASP A 359 -8.73 7.52 -22.56
CA ASP A 359 -7.89 7.73 -21.39
C ASP A 359 -6.70 6.75 -21.37
N ALA A 360 -6.87 5.59 -21.99
CA ALA A 360 -5.82 4.59 -22.03
C ALA A 360 -4.64 5.06 -22.90
N PRO A 361 -3.41 4.71 -22.53
CA PRO A 361 -2.20 5.16 -23.22
C PRO A 361 -2.03 4.47 -24.58
N ASN A 362 -2.68 5.01 -25.58
CA ASN A 362 -2.63 4.53 -26.96
C ASN A 362 -1.57 5.25 -27.81
N GLY A 363 -0.65 5.93 -27.16
CA GLY A 363 0.45 6.65 -27.80
C GLY A 363 1.74 5.83 -27.86
N SER A 364 2.76 6.44 -28.46
CA SER A 364 4.12 5.93 -28.46
C SER A 364 5.12 7.02 -28.05
N VAL A 365 6.19 6.62 -27.38
CA VAL A 365 7.29 7.48 -26.95
C VAL A 365 8.60 6.81 -27.33
N GLU A 366 9.46 7.54 -28.05
CA GLU A 366 10.77 7.05 -28.51
C GLU A 366 10.68 5.70 -29.26
N GLY A 367 9.62 5.55 -30.05
CA GLY A 367 9.38 4.35 -30.86
C GLY A 367 8.80 3.15 -30.11
N LYS A 368 8.46 3.31 -28.82
CA LYS A 368 7.81 2.27 -28.00
C LYS A 368 6.39 2.66 -27.67
N SER A 369 5.47 1.72 -27.87
CA SER A 369 4.07 1.87 -27.47
C SER A 369 3.86 1.49 -26.00
N ALA A 370 2.76 1.97 -25.41
CA ALA A 370 2.42 1.61 -24.05
C ALA A 370 2.23 0.09 -23.86
N GLY A 371 1.63 -0.60 -24.83
CA GLY A 371 1.46 -2.05 -24.78
C GLY A 371 2.77 -2.84 -24.72
N GLU A 372 3.86 -2.31 -25.30
CA GLU A 372 5.19 -2.90 -25.17
C GLU A 372 5.80 -2.66 -23.77
N LEU A 373 5.50 -1.51 -23.17
CA LEU A 373 6.11 -1.05 -21.93
C LEU A 373 5.47 -1.64 -20.67
N VAL A 374 4.15 -1.92 -20.70
CA VAL A 374 3.42 -2.49 -19.55
C VAL A 374 3.64 -3.98 -19.40
N ASP A 375 3.43 -4.50 -18.20
CA ASP A 375 3.37 -5.94 -17.93
C ASP A 375 1.97 -6.49 -18.18
N TYR A 376 0.94 -5.67 -17.95
CA TYR A 376 -0.45 -6.00 -18.25
C TYR A 376 -1.34 -4.75 -18.38
N MET A 377 -2.48 -4.96 -19.01
CA MET A 377 -3.63 -4.06 -18.98
C MET A 377 -4.91 -4.84 -18.68
N CYS A 378 -5.88 -4.21 -18.04
CA CYS A 378 -7.18 -4.84 -17.80
C CYS A 378 -8.34 -3.90 -18.10
N TYR A 379 -9.46 -4.50 -18.52
CA TYR A 379 -10.68 -3.77 -18.83
C TYR A 379 -11.41 -3.30 -17.59
N GLY A 380 -11.67 -2.02 -17.49
CA GLY A 380 -12.20 -1.35 -16.31
C GLY A 380 -13.72 -1.43 -16.10
N THR A 381 -14.49 -1.96 -17.06
CA THR A 381 -15.94 -2.12 -16.86
C THR A 381 -16.24 -3.51 -16.31
N TYR A 382 -16.67 -3.55 -15.06
CA TYR A 382 -16.96 -4.80 -14.35
C TYR A 382 -18.08 -5.62 -14.97
N GLN A 383 -18.01 -6.94 -14.83
CA GLN A 383 -18.97 -7.95 -15.30
C GLN A 383 -19.20 -7.91 -16.82
N ARG A 384 -18.34 -7.25 -17.56
CA ARG A 384 -18.43 -7.16 -19.00
C ARG A 384 -17.20 -7.76 -19.68
N TYR A 385 -17.40 -8.74 -20.54
CA TYR A 385 -16.33 -9.37 -21.30
C TYR A 385 -16.00 -8.56 -22.56
N ALA A 386 -14.78 -8.02 -22.62
CA ALA A 386 -14.29 -7.14 -23.68
C ALA A 386 -13.31 -7.86 -24.62
N LYS A 387 -13.72 -8.98 -25.21
CA LYS A 387 -12.90 -9.76 -26.14
C LYS A 387 -12.50 -8.92 -27.37
N GLY A 388 -11.23 -8.97 -27.75
CA GLY A 388 -10.69 -8.24 -28.90
C GLY A 388 -10.35 -6.78 -28.62
N ARG A 389 -10.57 -6.26 -27.42
CA ARG A 389 -10.31 -4.86 -27.08
C ARG A 389 -8.81 -4.55 -27.02
N GLU A 390 -7.98 -5.51 -26.71
CA GLU A 390 -6.51 -5.39 -26.72
C GLU A 390 -5.96 -4.94 -28.09
N GLU A 391 -6.67 -5.23 -29.17
CA GLU A 391 -6.29 -4.86 -30.54
C GLU A 391 -6.26 -3.32 -30.74
N ASN A 392 -6.93 -2.56 -29.86
CA ASN A 392 -6.89 -1.11 -29.88
C ASN A 392 -5.58 -0.53 -29.31
N PHE A 393 -4.73 -1.34 -28.68
CA PHE A 393 -3.50 -0.89 -28.04
C PHE A 393 -2.29 -1.49 -28.77
N ALA A 394 -1.51 -0.62 -29.41
CA ALA A 394 -0.33 -1.05 -30.15
C ALA A 394 0.65 -1.81 -29.25
N GLY A 395 1.14 -2.96 -29.70
CA GLY A 395 2.11 -3.77 -29.00
C GLY A 395 1.60 -4.54 -27.78
N LEU A 396 0.29 -4.54 -27.52
CA LEU A 396 -0.31 -5.28 -26.40
C LEU A 396 -0.80 -6.67 -26.84
N PRO A 397 -0.11 -7.76 -26.47
CA PRO A 397 -0.57 -9.10 -26.78
C PRO A 397 -1.67 -9.54 -25.80
N LYS A 398 -2.52 -10.50 -26.23
CA LYS A 398 -3.56 -11.11 -25.37
C LYS A 398 -3.02 -11.63 -24.05
N SER A 399 -1.82 -12.19 -24.05
CA SER A 399 -1.16 -12.72 -22.86
C SER A 399 -0.85 -11.66 -21.78
N LYS A 400 -0.96 -10.36 -22.13
CA LYS A 400 -0.84 -9.23 -21.19
C LYS A 400 -2.18 -8.54 -20.90
N TYR A 401 -3.30 -9.06 -21.40
CA TYR A 401 -4.59 -8.39 -21.27
C TYR A 401 -5.61 -9.21 -20.47
N GLY A 402 -6.34 -8.52 -19.60
CA GLY A 402 -7.47 -9.04 -18.83
C GLY A 402 -8.79 -8.45 -19.33
N PRO A 403 -9.50 -9.14 -20.24
CA PRO A 403 -10.71 -8.61 -20.86
C PRO A 403 -11.95 -8.70 -19.99
N TYR A 404 -11.84 -9.29 -18.79
CA TYR A 404 -12.97 -9.58 -17.93
C TYR A 404 -12.64 -9.30 -16.47
N SER A 405 -13.17 -8.18 -15.95
CA SER A 405 -13.00 -7.77 -14.55
C SER A 405 -14.27 -8.04 -13.76
N LEU A 406 -14.15 -8.72 -12.62
CA LEU A 406 -15.26 -9.10 -11.75
C LEU A 406 -15.24 -8.27 -10.47
N LYS A 407 -16.27 -7.42 -10.26
CA LYS A 407 -16.52 -6.80 -8.97
C LYS A 407 -17.30 -7.77 -8.09
N ILE A 408 -16.75 -8.14 -6.96
CA ILE A 408 -17.26 -9.23 -6.11
C ILE A 408 -17.59 -8.78 -4.68
N ASN A 409 -17.98 -7.52 -4.51
CA ASN A 409 -18.50 -7.03 -3.23
C ASN A 409 -20.02 -7.19 -3.12
N ASN A 410 -20.56 -6.94 -1.91
CA ASN A 410 -21.96 -7.12 -1.61
C ASN A 410 -22.93 -6.15 -2.31
N GLU A 411 -22.45 -5.04 -2.87
CA GLU A 411 -23.28 -4.05 -3.55
C GLU A 411 -23.96 -4.60 -4.82
N TYR A 412 -23.43 -5.69 -5.38
CA TYR A 412 -23.95 -6.32 -6.60
C TYR A 412 -24.64 -7.66 -6.32
N ASN A 413 -25.67 -7.68 -5.45
CA ASN A 413 -26.52 -8.87 -5.21
C ASN A 413 -25.72 -10.19 -5.10
N GLY A 414 -24.69 -10.20 -4.26
CA GLY A 414 -23.81 -11.33 -4.12
C GLY A 414 -22.66 -11.39 -5.15
N GLY A 415 -22.34 -10.26 -5.81
CA GLY A 415 -21.12 -10.07 -6.62
C GLY A 415 -21.04 -10.91 -7.90
N TRP A 416 -21.99 -11.76 -8.15
CA TRP A 416 -21.91 -12.78 -9.17
C TRP A 416 -22.86 -12.58 -10.36
N SER A 417 -23.61 -11.48 -10.39
CA SER A 417 -24.53 -11.16 -11.49
C SER A 417 -23.81 -10.85 -12.79
N GLY A 418 -23.02 -11.56 -13.33
CA GLY A 418 -22.20 -11.35 -14.53
C GLY A 418 -21.17 -12.43 -14.67
N PHE A 419 -20.96 -13.24 -13.64
CA PHE A 419 -20.09 -14.39 -13.75
C PHE A 419 -20.67 -15.41 -14.74
N ASN A 420 -19.83 -15.76 -15.70
CA ASN A 420 -20.15 -16.80 -16.66
C ASN A 420 -18.95 -17.72 -16.85
N GLN A 421 -19.13 -18.99 -16.50
CA GLN A 421 -18.07 -19.99 -16.63
C GLN A 421 -17.59 -20.15 -18.08
N GLU A 422 -18.50 -20.04 -19.05
CA GLU A 422 -18.14 -20.10 -20.47
C GLU A 422 -17.25 -18.92 -20.88
N THR A 423 -17.48 -17.75 -20.31
CA THR A 423 -16.63 -16.56 -20.51
C THR A 423 -15.22 -16.80 -19.99
N ILE A 424 -15.06 -17.41 -18.80
CA ILE A 424 -13.74 -17.76 -18.26
C ILE A 424 -13.05 -18.80 -19.13
N GLN A 425 -13.80 -19.80 -19.66
CA GLN A 425 -13.26 -20.79 -20.59
C GLN A 425 -12.80 -20.13 -21.90
N ASP A 426 -13.63 -19.26 -22.48
CA ASP A 426 -13.27 -18.53 -23.71
C ASP A 426 -12.05 -17.61 -23.51
N LEU A 427 -11.97 -16.94 -22.35
CA LEU A 427 -10.80 -16.12 -21.98
C LEU A 427 -9.52 -16.96 -22.02
N LYS A 428 -9.54 -18.13 -21.39
CA LYS A 428 -8.41 -19.07 -21.35
C LYS A 428 -8.07 -19.57 -22.76
N ASP A 429 -9.06 -20.06 -23.51
CA ASP A 429 -8.88 -20.64 -24.83
C ASP A 429 -8.44 -19.60 -25.88
N ALA A 430 -8.85 -18.35 -25.73
CA ALA A 430 -8.43 -17.24 -26.57
C ALA A 430 -6.99 -16.75 -26.27
N GLY A 431 -6.36 -17.24 -25.22
CA GLY A 431 -4.97 -16.91 -24.85
C GLY A 431 -4.81 -15.59 -24.09
N TYR A 432 -5.85 -15.14 -23.40
CA TYR A 432 -5.73 -14.00 -22.50
C TYR A 432 -4.97 -14.37 -21.22
N GLY A 433 -4.14 -13.45 -20.74
CA GLY A 433 -3.19 -13.74 -19.66
C GLY A 433 -3.61 -13.26 -18.28
N LEU A 434 -4.80 -12.66 -18.11
CA LEU A 434 -5.20 -12.07 -16.84
C LEU A 434 -6.70 -12.26 -16.56
N GLN A 435 -7.02 -12.72 -15.35
CA GLN A 435 -8.35 -12.66 -14.74
C GLN A 435 -8.32 -11.67 -13.58
N VAL A 436 -9.23 -10.71 -13.58
CA VAL A 436 -9.23 -9.59 -12.65
C VAL A 436 -10.42 -9.66 -11.69
N PHE A 437 -10.14 -9.32 -10.44
CA PHE A 437 -11.12 -9.21 -9.37
C PHE A 437 -11.01 -7.84 -8.69
N TYR A 438 -12.12 -7.31 -8.25
CA TYR A 438 -12.17 -6.08 -7.47
C TYR A 438 -12.94 -6.29 -6.18
N ASN A 439 -12.31 -5.89 -5.10
CA ASN A 439 -12.84 -5.66 -3.77
C ASN A 439 -13.62 -6.84 -3.14
N PRO A 440 -13.02 -8.03 -2.97
CA PRO A 440 -13.59 -9.04 -2.08
C PRO A 440 -13.61 -8.51 -0.64
N GLU A 441 -14.73 -8.72 0.05
CA GLU A 441 -14.95 -8.29 1.43
C GLU A 441 -15.17 -9.52 2.33
N PRO A 442 -14.13 -10.28 2.66
CA PRO A 442 -14.26 -11.57 3.37
C PRO A 442 -14.82 -11.46 4.79
N ARG A 443 -14.85 -10.28 5.38
CA ARG A 443 -15.54 -10.04 6.66
C ARG A 443 -17.05 -10.31 6.59
N THR A 444 -17.63 -10.21 5.41
CA THR A 444 -19.07 -10.35 5.20
C THR A 444 -19.42 -11.66 4.52
N PHE A 445 -18.46 -12.30 3.88
CA PHE A 445 -18.71 -13.42 3.00
C PHE A 445 -17.44 -14.21 2.66
N SER A 446 -17.51 -15.55 2.68
CA SER A 446 -16.42 -16.39 2.19
C SER A 446 -16.50 -16.52 0.67
N TYR A 447 -15.45 -16.14 -0.05
CA TYR A 447 -15.40 -16.14 -1.52
C TYR A 447 -14.80 -17.42 -2.12
N ASP A 448 -14.41 -18.40 -1.31
CA ASP A 448 -13.72 -19.62 -1.74
C ASP A 448 -14.47 -20.38 -2.83
N HIS A 449 -15.80 -20.47 -2.74
CA HIS A 449 -16.61 -21.14 -3.75
C HIS A 449 -16.66 -20.37 -5.08
N TYR A 450 -16.61 -19.03 -5.06
CA TYR A 450 -16.54 -18.23 -6.27
C TYR A 450 -15.16 -18.35 -6.93
N PHE A 451 -14.12 -18.25 -6.13
CA PHE A 451 -12.76 -18.43 -6.63
C PHE A 451 -12.55 -19.87 -7.11
N THR A 452 -13.16 -20.87 -6.48
CA THR A 452 -13.19 -22.25 -6.95
C THR A 452 -13.86 -22.39 -8.32
N ALA A 453 -14.97 -21.70 -8.55
CA ALA A 453 -15.64 -21.73 -9.86
C ALA A 453 -14.74 -21.23 -10.99
N VAL A 454 -13.98 -20.15 -10.75
CA VAL A 454 -12.97 -19.63 -11.68
C VAL A 454 -11.77 -20.57 -11.78
N SER A 455 -11.24 -21.02 -10.65
CA SER A 455 -10.04 -21.84 -10.56
C SER A 455 -10.21 -23.21 -11.23
N LYS A 456 -11.38 -23.81 -11.14
CA LYS A 456 -11.69 -25.07 -11.85
C LYS A 456 -11.53 -24.95 -13.36
N VAL A 457 -11.94 -23.82 -13.92
CA VAL A 457 -11.76 -23.55 -15.35
C VAL A 457 -10.31 -23.26 -15.68
N LEU A 458 -9.70 -22.32 -14.95
CA LEU A 458 -8.35 -21.87 -15.28
C LEU A 458 -7.29 -22.92 -14.97
N TYR A 459 -7.37 -23.58 -13.81
CA TYR A 459 -6.27 -24.38 -13.26
C TYR A 459 -6.64 -25.85 -12.96
N ASN A 460 -7.90 -26.23 -13.15
CA ASN A 460 -8.43 -27.53 -12.77
C ASN A 460 -8.17 -27.86 -11.27
N ASP A 461 -8.40 -26.88 -10.40
CA ASP A 461 -8.16 -26.97 -8.96
C ASP A 461 -9.24 -26.21 -8.17
N GLU A 462 -9.35 -26.47 -6.88
CA GLU A 462 -10.24 -25.78 -5.96
C GLU A 462 -9.48 -24.71 -5.17
N VAL A 463 -10.20 -23.74 -4.64
CA VAL A 463 -9.67 -22.73 -3.74
C VAL A 463 -10.25 -22.94 -2.36
N GLU A 464 -9.39 -22.96 -1.36
CA GLU A 464 -9.75 -23.06 0.04
C GLU A 464 -9.45 -21.76 0.76
N TRP A 465 -10.40 -21.32 1.58
CA TRP A 465 -10.13 -20.26 2.53
C TRP A 465 -9.54 -20.85 3.81
N THR A 466 -8.44 -20.24 4.32
CA THR A 466 -7.77 -20.72 5.55
C THR A 466 -8.63 -20.52 6.80
N GLY A 467 -9.74 -19.78 6.71
CA GLY A 467 -10.58 -19.38 7.82
C GLY A 467 -10.08 -18.18 8.58
N LYS A 468 -8.95 -17.58 8.17
CA LYS A 468 -8.36 -16.43 8.82
C LYS A 468 -8.80 -15.14 8.16
N TYR A 469 -9.19 -14.17 8.96
CA TYR A 469 -9.53 -12.82 8.55
C TYR A 469 -8.64 -11.81 9.28
N TYR A 470 -8.12 -10.82 8.56
CA TYR A 470 -7.36 -9.70 9.10
C TYR A 470 -8.21 -8.45 9.09
N ASN A 471 -8.31 -7.80 10.23
CA ASN A 471 -8.99 -6.52 10.33
C ASN A 471 -8.22 -5.42 9.58
N ARG A 472 -8.93 -4.38 9.16
CA ARG A 472 -8.38 -3.28 8.36
C ARG A 472 -7.28 -2.49 9.09
N THR A 473 -7.50 -2.17 10.36
CA THR A 473 -6.72 -1.17 11.10
C THR A 473 -5.83 -1.75 12.19
N ASP A 474 -6.06 -2.97 12.58
CA ASP A 474 -5.18 -3.69 13.48
C ASP A 474 -4.70 -4.98 12.80
N PHE A 475 -3.58 -5.49 13.23
CA PHE A 475 -3.05 -6.73 12.72
C PHE A 475 -3.64 -7.95 13.42
N THR A 476 -4.69 -7.76 14.19
CA THR A 476 -5.37 -8.86 14.87
C THR A 476 -6.02 -9.73 13.82
N SER A 477 -5.54 -10.95 13.75
CA SER A 477 -6.21 -12.00 12.99
C SER A 477 -7.31 -12.58 13.83
N ILE A 478 -8.51 -12.49 13.31
CA ILE A 478 -9.62 -13.27 13.85
C ILE A 478 -9.55 -14.63 13.16
N GLN A 479 -9.34 -15.68 13.94
CA GLN A 479 -9.61 -17.02 13.42
C GLN A 479 -11.11 -17.24 13.49
N GLY A 480 -11.78 -16.91 12.39
CA GLY A 480 -13.10 -17.44 12.12
C GLY A 480 -12.93 -18.87 11.64
N THR A 481 -13.63 -19.80 12.21
CA THR A 481 -13.74 -21.10 11.60
C THR A 481 -14.74 -21.03 10.46
N LYS A 482 -14.38 -21.63 9.34
CA LYS A 482 -15.32 -21.89 8.24
C LYS A 482 -16.64 -22.50 8.78
N LEU A 483 -16.54 -23.35 9.81
CA LEU A 483 -17.67 -23.98 10.50
C LEU A 483 -18.54 -23.01 11.31
N ALA A 484 -17.99 -22.02 12.00
CA ALA A 484 -18.80 -21.03 12.74
C ALA A 484 -19.54 -20.11 11.77
N TYR A 485 -18.91 -19.73 10.68
CA TYR A 485 -19.52 -18.92 9.63
C TYR A 485 -20.57 -19.72 8.83
N GLU A 486 -20.29 -20.94 8.42
CA GLU A 486 -21.24 -21.80 7.71
C GLU A 486 -22.39 -22.33 8.58
N SER A 487 -22.16 -22.68 9.85
CA SER A 487 -23.23 -23.08 10.77
C SER A 487 -24.13 -21.90 11.10
N TYR A 488 -23.58 -20.69 11.17
CA TYR A 488 -24.35 -19.50 11.42
C TYR A 488 -25.21 -19.08 10.22
N LEU A 489 -24.66 -19.12 9.02
CA LEU A 489 -25.42 -18.91 7.78
C LEU A 489 -26.44 -20.04 7.57
N GLY A 490 -26.12 -21.26 7.98
CA GLY A 490 -26.99 -22.43 7.89
C GLY A 490 -28.26 -22.30 8.75
N GLU A 491 -28.14 -21.88 10.00
CA GLU A 491 -29.30 -21.66 10.90
C GLU A 491 -30.16 -20.47 10.46
N TRP A 492 -29.54 -19.40 9.93
CA TRP A 492 -30.27 -18.22 9.51
C TRP A 492 -30.87 -18.33 8.11
N ALA A 493 -30.23 -18.99 7.19
CA ALA A 493 -30.80 -19.27 5.88
C ALA A 493 -32.09 -20.12 5.98
N ALA A 494 -32.24 -20.88 7.05
CA ALA A 494 -33.45 -21.64 7.32
C ALA A 494 -34.63 -20.79 7.84
N THR A 495 -34.42 -19.56 8.30
CA THR A 495 -35.43 -18.75 8.98
C THR A 495 -35.78 -17.42 8.33
N SER A 496 -34.98 -16.91 7.37
CA SER A 496 -35.28 -15.65 6.69
C SER A 496 -34.72 -15.61 5.26
N SER A 497 -35.44 -14.91 4.40
CA SER A 497 -34.99 -14.58 3.03
C SER A 497 -33.97 -13.44 2.97
N ASN A 498 -33.49 -12.95 4.10
CA ASN A 498 -32.59 -11.79 4.20
C ASN A 498 -31.16 -12.26 4.49
N SER A 499 -30.21 -11.67 3.80
CA SER A 499 -28.79 -11.90 4.05
C SER A 499 -28.38 -11.28 5.39
N LEU A 500 -27.71 -12.06 6.22
CA LEU A 500 -27.13 -11.60 7.49
C LEU A 500 -25.66 -11.25 7.25
N TYR A 501 -25.26 -10.07 7.70
CA TYR A 501 -23.87 -9.61 7.62
C TYR A 501 -23.27 -9.58 9.01
N ILE A 502 -22.08 -10.19 9.15
CA ILE A 502 -21.26 -10.11 10.34
C ILE A 502 -20.07 -9.21 9.99
N TYR A 503 -19.81 -8.22 10.80
CA TYR A 503 -18.62 -7.41 10.70
C TYR A 503 -18.03 -7.16 12.09
N ILE A 504 -16.76 -6.80 12.14
CA ILE A 504 -16.09 -6.40 13.37
C ILE A 504 -16.06 -4.88 13.40
N ASP A 505 -16.60 -4.27 14.47
CA ASP A 505 -16.59 -2.84 14.62
C ASP A 505 -15.22 -2.27 15.05
N GLU A 506 -15.13 -0.95 15.16
CA GLU A 506 -13.90 -0.24 15.54
C GLU A 506 -13.40 -0.61 16.94
N ASP A 507 -14.27 -1.11 17.80
CA ASP A 507 -13.95 -1.59 19.15
C ASP A 507 -13.63 -3.09 19.19
N ASN A 508 -13.43 -3.71 18.03
CA ASN A 508 -13.14 -5.14 17.87
C ASN A 508 -14.27 -6.09 18.34
N ASN A 509 -15.51 -5.61 18.30
CA ASN A 509 -16.67 -6.42 18.63
C ASN A 509 -17.36 -6.92 17.36
N PRO A 510 -17.78 -8.21 17.31
CA PRO A 510 -18.60 -8.70 16.23
C PRO A 510 -19.98 -8.05 16.26
N ARG A 511 -20.40 -7.54 15.11
CA ARG A 511 -21.68 -6.88 14.88
C ARG A 511 -22.45 -7.58 13.76
N TRP A 512 -23.75 -7.46 13.82
CA TRP A 512 -24.66 -8.03 12.84
C TRP A 512 -25.50 -6.93 12.21
N TRP A 513 -25.65 -6.98 10.92
CA TRP A 513 -26.58 -6.13 10.20
C TRP A 513 -27.56 -7.00 9.43
N ASP A 514 -28.81 -6.61 9.42
CA ASP A 514 -29.75 -7.06 8.40
C ASP A 514 -29.70 -6.11 7.20
N TRP A 515 -30.34 -6.51 6.11
CA TRP A 515 -30.44 -5.69 4.91
C TRP A 515 -31.10 -4.31 5.13
N SER A 516 -31.85 -4.12 6.21
CA SER A 516 -32.43 -2.82 6.56
C SER A 516 -31.45 -1.86 7.22
N GLY A 517 -30.23 -2.26 7.46
CA GLY A 517 -29.19 -1.47 8.14
C GLY A 517 -29.41 -1.35 9.66
N SER A 518 -30.35 -2.11 10.23
CA SER A 518 -30.61 -2.09 11.67
C SER A 518 -29.71 -3.10 12.39
N GLN A 519 -28.99 -2.63 13.38
CA GLN A 519 -28.22 -3.49 14.27
C GLN A 519 -29.16 -4.34 15.11
N LYS A 520 -29.18 -5.65 14.91
CA LYS A 520 -30.11 -6.52 15.63
C LYS A 520 -29.54 -7.17 16.89
N PHE A 521 -28.24 -7.43 16.95
CA PHE A 521 -27.66 -8.14 18.10
C PHE A 521 -26.22 -7.73 18.37
N ASN A 522 -25.86 -7.68 19.66
CA ASN A 522 -24.48 -7.75 20.11
C ASN A 522 -24.14 -9.22 20.32
N VAL A 523 -23.21 -9.76 19.58
CA VAL A 523 -22.70 -11.11 19.84
C VAL A 523 -21.48 -11.01 20.71
N ARG A 524 -21.57 -11.56 21.89
CA ARG A 524 -20.43 -11.77 22.77
C ARG A 524 -19.80 -13.09 22.39
N ILE A 525 -18.63 -13.04 21.73
CA ILE A 525 -17.80 -14.24 21.61
C ILE A 525 -17.11 -14.39 22.98
N GLU A 526 -17.56 -15.35 23.78
CA GLU A 526 -16.83 -15.73 24.96
C GLU A 526 -15.56 -16.45 24.51
N GLU A 527 -14.39 -15.97 24.93
CA GLU A 527 -13.13 -16.68 24.76
C GLU A 527 -13.28 -18.09 25.33
N LYS A 528 -13.32 -19.04 24.47
CA LYS A 528 -13.07 -20.43 24.84
C LYS A 528 -11.62 -20.73 24.53
N GLU A 529 -10.98 -21.37 25.47
CA GLU A 529 -9.58 -21.80 25.56
C GLU A 529 -8.73 -21.73 24.29
N ALA A 530 -7.56 -21.15 24.38
CA ALA A 530 -6.57 -21.08 23.32
C ALA A 530 -6.39 -22.42 22.59
N GLY A 531 -6.67 -22.45 21.31
CA GLY A 531 -6.51 -23.63 20.45
C GLY A 531 -7.80 -24.33 20.04
N LYS A 532 -8.99 -23.84 20.42
CA LYS A 532 -10.27 -24.33 19.87
C LYS A 532 -10.87 -23.29 18.93
N SER A 533 -11.13 -23.73 17.72
CA SER A 533 -11.86 -23.00 16.69
C SER A 533 -13.35 -22.86 17.07
N TYR A 534 -13.93 -21.71 16.78
CA TYR A 534 -15.34 -21.37 16.94
C TYR A 534 -16.00 -21.26 15.61
#